data_6458f1424cdd0772c8528111715abe07
#
_entry.id   6458f1424cdd0772c8528111715abe07
#
_cell.length_a   1.000
_cell.length_b   1.000
_cell.length_c   1.000
_cell.angle_alpha   90.00
_cell.angle_beta   90.00
_cell.angle_gamma   90.00
#
_symmetry.space_group_name_H-M   'P 1'
#
loop_
_entity.id
_entity.type
_entity.pdbx_description
1 polymer ?
#
loop_
_entity_poly.entity_id
_entity_poly.type
_entity_poly.pdbx_seq_one_letter_code
_entity_poly.pdbx_strand_id
1 'polypeptide(L)'
;MITNMHKPIMVKEISSFLNKDKELSILDCTFGGGGHTISFLDLGHRVTAIDEDLNAQEIAKDIRKQFNKFNFFKMNFKDLEQIEEDYLKNKYDFILLDLGFSSNQLEDAQIGISFKADSKLNMNYLNSDFTAYDIVNNYSEEELSRVFADYGEIKQSLKLAKFIVRTRQDKSINTNFELIEVLRGSGVNFRSKKIHFATQAFQALRIECNKELENLNIFLEKVYSHLNKDGILAIISFHSLEDRIVKNYFRSNSFKKDKFKNQSNWGFEILTKRPITPSQIEVKDNPRSRSSKLRVGRFVN
;
A
#
# COMPACT_ATOMS: atom_id res chain seq x y z
N MET A 1 12.68 24.30 8.62
CA MET A 1 12.79 22.97 9.24
C MET A 1 11.43 22.30 9.11
N ILE A 2 11.34 21.17 8.38
CA ILE A 2 10.09 20.40 8.22
C ILE A 2 9.91 19.59 9.51
N THR A 3 9.36 20.25 10.53
CA THR A 3 9.08 19.68 11.86
C THR A 3 7.70 19.03 11.81
N ASN A 4 7.60 17.78 11.49
CA ASN A 4 6.58 16.74 11.74
C ASN A 4 6.54 15.71 10.62
N MET A 5 7.69 15.38 10.02
CA MET A 5 7.71 14.30 9.05
C MET A 5 7.58 12.96 9.75
N HIS A 6 6.62 12.19 9.29
CA HIS A 6 6.49 10.80 9.69
C HIS A 6 7.79 10.05 9.40
N LYS A 7 8.32 9.34 10.41
CA LYS A 7 9.53 8.55 10.26
C LYS A 7 9.24 7.38 9.30
N PRO A 8 9.92 7.33 8.14
CA PRO A 8 9.70 6.24 7.20
C PRO A 8 10.12 4.91 7.82
N ILE A 9 9.43 3.84 7.42
CA ILE A 9 9.69 2.51 7.98
C ILE A 9 10.79 1.77 7.21
N MET A 10 11.53 0.90 7.91
CA MET A 10 12.51 -0.01 7.30
C MET A 10 13.57 0.68 6.43
N VAL A 11 13.90 1.94 6.72
CA VAL A 11 14.86 2.73 5.93
C VAL A 11 16.23 2.05 5.87
N LYS A 12 16.69 1.47 6.98
CA LYS A 12 17.99 0.78 7.04
C LYS A 12 18.01 -0.45 6.15
N GLU A 13 16.93 -1.22 6.20
CA GLU A 13 16.75 -2.43 5.41
C GLU A 13 16.70 -2.08 3.91
N ILE A 14 15.91 -1.07 3.52
CA ILE A 14 15.81 -0.60 2.14
C ILE A 14 17.15 -0.08 1.64
N SER A 15 17.82 0.78 2.42
CA SER A 15 19.13 1.36 2.07
C SER A 15 20.22 0.31 1.90
N SER A 16 20.08 -0.86 2.53
CA SER A 16 21.04 -1.95 2.35
C SER A 16 21.06 -2.57 0.95
N PHE A 17 20.02 -2.34 0.17
CA PHE A 17 19.91 -2.79 -1.23
C PHE A 17 20.38 -1.73 -2.24
N LEU A 18 20.68 -0.50 -1.80
CA LEU A 18 21.20 0.55 -2.68
C LEU A 18 22.70 0.36 -2.91
N ASN A 19 23.11 0.57 -4.16
CA ASN A 19 24.53 0.67 -4.47
C ASN A 19 25.07 2.04 -3.99
N LYS A 20 26.01 2.03 -3.03
CA LYS A 20 26.55 3.24 -2.42
C LYS A 20 27.65 3.93 -3.26
N ASP A 21 28.16 3.23 -4.29
CA ASP A 21 29.31 3.69 -5.06
C ASP A 21 28.89 4.49 -6.30
N LYS A 22 27.59 4.57 -6.58
CA LYS A 22 27.07 5.33 -7.74
C LYS A 22 25.78 6.08 -7.39
N GLU A 23 25.56 7.18 -8.12
CA GLU A 23 24.25 7.85 -8.14
C GLU A 23 23.23 6.94 -8.83
N LEU A 24 22.10 6.67 -8.15
CA LEU A 24 21.01 5.87 -8.67
C LEU A 24 19.86 6.75 -9.14
N SER A 25 19.12 6.28 -10.16
CA SER A 25 17.80 6.78 -10.50
C SER A 25 16.76 5.96 -9.75
N ILE A 26 16.01 6.60 -8.86
CA ILE A 26 15.06 5.95 -7.95
C ILE A 26 13.63 6.42 -8.25
N LEU A 27 12.69 5.49 -8.29
CA LEU A 27 11.26 5.77 -8.31
C LEU A 27 10.63 5.40 -6.96
N ASP A 28 10.09 6.40 -6.27
CA ASP A 28 9.26 6.22 -5.07
C ASP A 28 7.78 6.28 -5.49
N CYS A 29 7.12 5.11 -5.52
CA CYS A 29 5.74 4.99 -6.02
C CYS A 29 4.67 5.37 -4.99
N THR A 30 5.08 5.72 -3.78
CA THR A 30 4.21 6.01 -2.63
C THR A 30 4.87 7.07 -1.76
N PHE A 31 4.95 8.28 -2.31
CA PHE A 31 5.68 9.38 -1.69
C PHE A 31 5.18 9.73 -0.28
N GLY A 32 3.86 9.77 -0.06
CA GLY A 32 3.23 10.08 1.23
C GLY A 32 3.77 11.38 1.85
N GLY A 33 4.43 11.27 2.99
CA GLY A 33 5.11 12.39 3.66
C GLY A 33 6.53 12.67 3.17
N GLY A 34 7.02 11.97 2.15
CA GLY A 34 8.35 12.19 1.56
C GLY A 34 9.52 11.58 2.32
N GLY A 35 9.26 10.78 3.35
CA GLY A 35 10.31 10.27 4.24
C GLY A 35 11.34 9.37 3.54
N HIS A 36 10.91 8.41 2.72
CA HIS A 36 11.79 7.58 1.91
C HIS A 36 12.51 8.41 0.85
N THR A 37 11.77 9.24 0.12
CA THR A 37 12.32 10.15 -0.89
C THR A 37 13.46 11.00 -0.34
N ILE A 38 13.28 11.64 0.84
CA ILE A 38 14.34 12.44 1.46
C ILE A 38 15.54 11.58 1.83
N SER A 39 15.30 10.38 2.38
CA SER A 39 16.40 9.47 2.71
C SER A 39 17.25 9.10 1.49
N PHE A 40 16.64 8.98 0.31
CA PHE A 40 17.36 8.73 -0.95
C PHE A 40 18.10 9.97 -1.46
N LEU A 41 17.48 11.15 -1.35
CA LEU A 41 18.07 12.43 -1.76
C LEU A 41 19.28 12.78 -0.89
N ASP A 42 19.20 12.54 0.43
CA ASP A 42 20.32 12.73 1.37
C ASP A 42 21.51 11.82 1.06
N LEU A 43 21.27 10.64 0.48
CA LEU A 43 22.30 9.76 -0.03
C LEU A 43 22.87 10.18 -1.40
N GLY A 44 22.38 11.29 -1.96
CA GLY A 44 22.86 11.88 -3.22
C GLY A 44 22.23 11.28 -4.48
N HIS A 45 21.20 10.47 -4.36
CA HIS A 45 20.51 9.85 -5.49
C HIS A 45 19.55 10.81 -6.19
N ARG A 46 19.15 10.47 -7.43
CA ARG A 46 18.12 11.17 -8.17
C ARG A 46 16.78 10.47 -7.92
N VAL A 47 15.76 11.21 -7.50
CA VAL A 47 14.46 10.64 -7.12
C VAL A 47 13.35 11.23 -7.96
N THR A 48 12.58 10.35 -8.58
CA THR A 48 11.22 10.63 -9.06
C THR A 48 10.25 10.02 -8.05
N ALA A 49 9.28 10.80 -7.58
CA ALA A 49 8.26 10.29 -6.68
C ALA A 49 6.87 10.53 -7.24
N ILE A 50 5.96 9.62 -6.94
CA ILE A 50 4.55 9.72 -7.30
C ILE A 50 3.65 9.49 -6.09
N ASP A 51 2.52 10.18 -6.06
CA ASP A 51 1.44 9.97 -5.11
C ASP A 51 0.15 10.59 -5.67
N GLU A 52 -0.98 10.02 -5.33
CA GLU A 52 -2.29 10.57 -5.72
C GLU A 52 -2.85 11.57 -4.69
N ASP A 53 -2.28 11.60 -3.48
CA ASP A 53 -2.72 12.49 -2.40
C ASP A 53 -2.37 13.97 -2.72
N LEU A 54 -3.37 14.85 -2.58
CA LEU A 54 -3.16 16.29 -2.73
C LEU A 54 -2.18 16.85 -1.70
N ASN A 55 -2.18 16.32 -0.47
CA ASN A 55 -1.26 16.76 0.57
C ASN A 55 0.20 16.43 0.22
N ALA A 56 0.43 15.30 -0.47
CA ALA A 56 1.74 14.90 -0.96
C ALA A 56 2.32 15.95 -1.93
N GLN A 57 1.48 16.54 -2.78
CA GLN A 57 1.90 17.57 -3.73
C GLN A 57 2.44 18.84 -3.04
N GLU A 58 1.82 19.26 -1.93
CA GLU A 58 2.31 20.44 -1.18
C GLU A 58 3.66 20.14 -0.50
N ILE A 59 3.80 18.95 0.10
CA ILE A 59 5.08 18.52 0.69
C ILE A 59 6.17 18.43 -0.38
N ALA A 60 5.84 17.90 -1.56
CA ALA A 60 6.79 17.80 -2.67
C ALA A 60 7.31 19.15 -3.16
N LYS A 61 6.49 20.22 -3.14
CA LYS A 61 6.94 21.60 -3.46
C LYS A 61 8.05 22.06 -2.52
N ASP A 62 7.95 21.76 -1.23
CA ASP A 62 8.96 22.19 -0.25
C ASP A 62 10.25 21.36 -0.37
N ILE A 63 10.17 20.08 -0.67
CA ILE A 63 11.33 19.22 -0.92
C ILE A 63 12.05 19.68 -2.20
N ARG A 64 11.32 20.03 -3.26
CA ARG A 64 11.90 20.53 -4.51
C ARG A 64 12.72 21.83 -4.34
N LYS A 65 12.38 22.68 -3.37
CA LYS A 65 13.19 23.89 -3.05
C LYS A 65 14.56 23.54 -2.46
N GLN A 66 14.70 22.38 -1.85
CA GLN A 66 15.91 21.95 -1.14
C GLN A 66 16.77 21.00 -1.99
N PHE A 67 16.15 20.22 -2.87
CA PHE A 67 16.80 19.17 -3.65
C PHE A 67 16.54 19.35 -5.16
N ASN A 68 17.59 19.64 -5.92
CA ASN A 68 17.52 19.81 -7.38
C ASN A 68 17.38 18.48 -8.16
N LYS A 69 17.64 17.34 -7.50
CA LYS A 69 17.57 16.00 -8.09
C LYS A 69 16.22 15.31 -7.81
N PHE A 70 15.17 16.10 -7.57
CA PHE A 70 13.85 15.61 -7.20
C PHE A 70 12.77 16.04 -8.19
N ASN A 71 11.96 15.06 -8.63
CA ASN A 71 10.74 15.26 -9.39
C ASN A 71 9.55 14.61 -8.69
N PHE A 72 8.37 15.21 -8.81
CA PHE A 72 7.12 14.68 -8.27
C PHE A 72 6.01 14.79 -9.30
N PHE A 73 5.21 13.72 -9.41
CA PHE A 73 4.00 13.67 -10.23
C PHE A 73 2.83 13.21 -9.39
N LYS A 74 1.70 13.95 -9.51
CA LYS A 74 0.46 13.54 -8.86
C LYS A 74 -0.22 12.47 -9.70
N MET A 75 -0.12 11.23 -9.28
CA MET A 75 -0.74 10.10 -9.98
C MET A 75 -0.77 8.86 -9.09
N ASN A 76 -1.64 7.90 -9.44
CA ASN A 76 -1.65 6.59 -8.81
C ASN A 76 -0.54 5.70 -9.40
N PHE A 77 0.09 4.87 -8.58
CA PHE A 77 1.18 3.97 -9.02
C PHE A 77 0.73 2.93 -10.07
N LYS A 78 -0.56 2.61 -10.18
CA LYS A 78 -1.09 1.75 -11.26
C LYS A 78 -0.94 2.37 -12.65
N ASP A 79 -0.84 3.70 -12.71
CA ASP A 79 -0.85 4.49 -13.95
C ASP A 79 0.57 4.88 -14.41
N LEU A 80 1.60 4.11 -14.03
CA LEU A 80 3.02 4.40 -14.35
C LEU A 80 3.28 4.75 -15.82
N GLU A 81 2.50 4.20 -16.75
CA GLU A 81 2.64 4.48 -18.18
C GLU A 81 2.21 5.89 -18.59
N GLN A 82 1.53 6.63 -17.70
CA GLN A 82 1.07 8.00 -17.94
C GLN A 82 2.09 9.06 -17.52
N ILE A 83 3.20 8.68 -16.87
CA ILE A 83 4.30 9.61 -16.63
C ILE A 83 4.77 10.11 -17.99
N GLU A 84 4.90 11.43 -18.18
CA GLU A 84 5.26 12.07 -19.45
C GLU A 84 6.48 11.39 -20.09
N GLU A 85 6.43 11.18 -21.42
CA GLU A 85 7.42 10.38 -22.18
C GLU A 85 8.88 10.74 -21.89
N ASP A 86 9.19 11.99 -21.57
CA ASP A 86 10.56 12.45 -21.29
C ASP A 86 11.13 11.89 -19.99
N TYR A 87 10.28 11.56 -19.01
CA TYR A 87 10.68 10.96 -17.72
C TYR A 87 10.61 9.44 -17.75
N LEU A 88 9.76 8.85 -18.60
CA LEU A 88 9.62 7.40 -18.78
C LEU A 88 10.72 6.76 -19.62
N LYS A 89 11.40 7.52 -20.45
CA LYS A 89 12.60 7.04 -21.19
C LYS A 89 13.74 6.63 -20.28
N ASN A 90 13.71 7.10 -19.02
CA ASN A 90 14.68 6.74 -18.01
C ASN A 90 14.12 5.61 -17.13
N LYS A 91 14.54 4.38 -17.40
CA LYS A 91 14.34 3.27 -16.47
C LYS A 91 15.04 3.57 -15.13
N TYR A 92 14.56 2.93 -14.06
CA TYR A 92 15.03 3.17 -12.71
C TYR A 92 15.97 2.05 -12.24
N ASP A 93 17.00 2.42 -11.48
CA ASP A 93 17.90 1.48 -10.82
C ASP A 93 17.27 0.90 -9.55
N PHE A 94 16.30 1.62 -8.97
CA PHE A 94 15.59 1.20 -7.78
C PHE A 94 14.13 1.71 -7.83
N ILE A 95 13.18 0.81 -7.59
CA ILE A 95 11.76 1.17 -7.44
C ILE A 95 11.29 0.74 -6.06
N LEU A 96 10.73 1.67 -5.30
CA LEU A 96 10.08 1.43 -4.02
C LEU A 96 8.56 1.55 -4.17
N LEU A 97 7.84 0.59 -3.61
CA LEU A 97 6.40 0.66 -3.37
C LEU A 97 6.14 0.36 -1.89
N ASP A 98 5.79 1.37 -1.10
CA ASP A 98 5.40 1.26 0.32
C ASP A 98 3.89 1.29 0.41
N LEU A 99 3.26 0.10 0.40
CA LEU A 99 1.81 -0.04 0.33
C LEU A 99 1.12 0.49 1.59
N GLY A 100 -0.15 0.80 1.45
CA GLY A 100 -0.99 1.28 2.54
C GLY A 100 -1.28 2.78 2.45
N PHE A 101 -1.65 3.35 3.56
CA PHE A 101 -2.07 4.76 3.66
C PHE A 101 -1.06 5.56 4.49
N SER A 102 -0.95 6.85 4.19
CA SER A 102 -0.07 7.76 4.90
C SER A 102 -0.58 8.03 6.33
N SER A 103 0.30 8.54 7.19
CA SER A 103 -0.09 8.94 8.54
C SER A 103 -1.11 10.06 8.55
N ASN A 104 -1.01 10.98 7.59
CA ASN A 104 -1.97 12.06 7.43
C ASN A 104 -3.36 11.50 7.10
N GLN A 105 -3.45 10.53 6.19
CA GLN A 105 -4.71 9.86 5.85
C GLN A 105 -5.32 9.10 7.03
N LEU A 106 -4.49 8.47 7.89
CA LEU A 106 -4.99 7.77 9.08
C LEU A 106 -5.55 8.72 10.14
N GLU A 107 -4.97 9.91 10.27
CA GLU A 107 -5.36 10.93 11.27
C GLU A 107 -6.49 11.83 10.77
N ASP A 108 -6.76 11.81 9.48
CA ASP A 108 -7.84 12.59 8.87
C ASP A 108 -9.21 11.97 9.20
N ALA A 109 -9.97 12.67 10.06
CA ALA A 109 -11.32 12.27 10.43
C ALA A 109 -12.30 12.27 9.24
N GLN A 110 -12.02 13.02 8.16
CA GLN A 110 -12.86 13.05 6.97
C GLN A 110 -12.73 11.76 6.15
N ILE A 111 -11.54 11.16 6.14
CA ILE A 111 -11.29 9.87 5.49
C ILE A 111 -11.89 8.73 6.32
N GLY A 112 -11.83 8.80 7.65
CA GLY A 112 -12.52 7.85 8.52
C GLY A 112 -11.97 6.42 8.50
N ILE A 113 -10.69 6.21 8.21
CA ILE A 113 -10.04 4.87 8.26
C ILE A 113 -9.89 4.40 9.72
N SER A 114 -9.69 5.33 10.64
CA SER A 114 -9.49 5.03 12.05
C SER A 114 -10.83 4.86 12.78
N PHE A 115 -10.93 3.85 13.62
CA PHE A 115 -12.06 3.64 14.53
C PHE A 115 -11.80 4.17 15.95
N LYS A 116 -10.80 5.03 16.13
CA LYS A 116 -10.50 5.69 17.42
C LYS A 116 -11.43 6.87 17.71
N ALA A 117 -11.95 7.49 16.66
CA ALA A 117 -12.92 8.58 16.75
C ALA A 117 -14.12 8.26 15.87
N ASP A 118 -15.28 8.79 16.24
CA ASP A 118 -16.45 8.69 15.38
C ASP A 118 -16.30 9.61 14.18
N SER A 119 -16.54 9.07 13.00
CA SER A 119 -16.42 9.77 11.73
C SER A 119 -17.40 9.18 10.72
N LYS A 120 -17.67 9.89 9.64
CA LYS A 120 -18.47 9.35 8.54
C LYS A 120 -17.82 8.07 8.02
N LEU A 121 -18.63 7.11 7.60
CA LEU A 121 -18.18 5.84 7.03
C LEU A 121 -17.69 6.06 5.60
N ASN A 122 -16.55 6.74 5.45
CA ASN A 122 -15.99 7.11 4.16
C ASN A 122 -14.94 6.09 3.69
N MET A 123 -13.80 6.01 4.34
CA MET A 123 -12.64 5.16 4.04
C MET A 123 -12.01 5.36 2.65
N ASN A 124 -12.48 6.35 1.87
CA ASN A 124 -11.94 6.68 0.57
C ASN A 124 -10.81 7.71 0.70
N TYR A 125 -9.64 7.40 0.17
CA TYR A 125 -8.50 8.32 0.07
C TYR A 125 -8.11 8.61 -1.40
N LEU A 126 -8.88 8.09 -2.37
CA LEU A 126 -8.65 8.27 -3.81
C LEU A 126 -9.39 9.48 -4.39
N ASN A 127 -10.02 10.30 -3.55
CA ASN A 127 -10.86 11.42 -3.97
C ASN A 127 -11.98 11.03 -4.98
N SER A 128 -12.52 9.81 -4.85
CA SER A 128 -13.69 9.37 -5.59
C SER A 128 -14.97 9.53 -4.75
N ASP A 129 -16.13 9.53 -5.39
CA ASP A 129 -17.41 9.62 -4.70
C ASP A 129 -17.84 8.29 -4.04
N PHE A 130 -17.15 7.17 -4.34
CA PHE A 130 -17.46 5.85 -3.82
C PHE A 130 -16.81 5.61 -2.47
N THR A 131 -17.60 5.24 -1.47
CA THR A 131 -17.20 5.19 -0.06
C THR A 131 -17.53 3.86 0.61
N ALA A 132 -17.01 3.61 1.80
CA ALA A 132 -17.42 2.47 2.62
C ALA A 132 -18.90 2.54 3.01
N TYR A 133 -19.51 3.72 3.07
CA TYR A 133 -20.94 3.89 3.24
C TYR A 133 -21.72 3.23 2.11
N ASP A 134 -21.29 3.43 0.86
CA ASP A 134 -21.95 2.86 -0.31
C ASP A 134 -21.86 1.33 -0.30
N ILE A 135 -20.71 0.79 0.06
CA ILE A 135 -20.52 -0.65 0.21
C ILE A 135 -21.48 -1.21 1.27
N VAL A 136 -21.47 -0.64 2.47
CA VAL A 136 -22.25 -1.15 3.60
C VAL A 136 -23.75 -1.01 3.38
N ASN A 137 -24.19 0.10 2.76
CA ASN A 137 -25.62 0.39 2.64
C ASN A 137 -26.24 -0.06 1.32
N ASN A 138 -25.47 -0.23 0.24
CA ASN A 138 -26.04 -0.50 -1.08
C ASN A 138 -25.70 -1.89 -1.65
N TYR A 139 -24.57 -2.52 -1.23
CA TYR A 139 -24.20 -3.85 -1.74
C TYR A 139 -25.22 -4.92 -1.33
N SER A 140 -25.41 -5.92 -2.18
CA SER A 140 -26.19 -7.11 -1.85
C SER A 140 -25.55 -7.93 -0.73
N GLU A 141 -26.28 -8.88 -0.18
CA GLU A 141 -25.78 -9.81 0.81
C GLU A 141 -24.58 -10.61 0.27
N GLU A 142 -24.66 -11.05 -0.97
CA GLU A 142 -23.60 -11.82 -1.67
C GLU A 142 -22.34 -10.98 -1.86
N GLU A 143 -22.49 -9.73 -2.32
CA GLU A 143 -21.36 -8.80 -2.48
C GLU A 143 -20.67 -8.48 -1.17
N LEU A 144 -21.43 -8.16 -0.12
CA LEU A 144 -20.89 -7.96 1.23
C LEU A 144 -20.18 -9.20 1.75
N SER A 145 -20.79 -10.39 1.57
CA SER A 145 -20.18 -11.65 1.98
C SER A 145 -18.85 -11.89 1.28
N ARG A 146 -18.77 -11.63 -0.04
CA ARG A 146 -17.53 -11.69 -0.82
C ARG A 146 -16.48 -10.73 -0.27
N VAL A 147 -16.82 -9.46 -0.08
CA VAL A 147 -15.89 -8.44 0.45
C VAL A 147 -15.31 -8.87 1.79
N PHE A 148 -16.15 -9.29 2.72
CA PHE A 148 -15.70 -9.71 4.05
C PHE A 148 -14.93 -11.04 4.05
N ALA A 149 -15.25 -11.96 3.14
CA ALA A 149 -14.51 -13.23 2.99
C ALA A 149 -13.13 -12.98 2.38
N ASP A 150 -13.07 -12.30 1.21
CA ASP A 150 -11.88 -12.19 0.39
C ASP A 150 -10.88 -11.19 0.98
N TYR A 151 -11.36 -10.05 1.48
CA TYR A 151 -10.52 -8.95 1.95
C TYR A 151 -10.40 -8.85 3.46
N GLY A 152 -11.40 -9.35 4.20
CA GLY A 152 -11.37 -9.43 5.66
C GLY A 152 -10.89 -10.77 6.20
N GLU A 153 -10.81 -11.81 5.36
CA GLU A 153 -10.55 -13.20 5.78
C GLU A 153 -11.51 -13.64 6.91
N ILE A 154 -12.76 -13.11 6.90
CA ILE A 154 -13.79 -13.38 7.91
C ILE A 154 -14.52 -14.68 7.56
N LYS A 155 -14.33 -15.74 8.35
CA LYS A 155 -14.93 -17.06 8.07
C LYS A 155 -16.45 -17.06 8.05
N GLN A 156 -17.08 -16.20 8.86
CA GLN A 156 -18.53 -16.09 8.97
C GLN A 156 -19.07 -14.88 8.19
N SER A 157 -18.47 -14.60 7.02
CA SER A 157 -18.79 -13.42 6.20
C SER A 157 -20.28 -13.38 5.80
N LEU A 158 -20.87 -14.51 5.42
CA LEU A 158 -22.30 -14.59 5.08
C LEU A 158 -23.19 -14.22 6.26
N LYS A 159 -22.87 -14.71 7.49
CA LYS A 159 -23.62 -14.33 8.69
C LYS A 159 -23.51 -12.83 8.96
N LEU A 160 -22.31 -12.26 8.77
CA LEU A 160 -22.08 -10.83 8.92
C LEU A 160 -22.86 -10.02 7.89
N ALA A 161 -22.80 -10.40 6.63
CA ALA A 161 -23.52 -9.74 5.53
C ALA A 161 -25.04 -9.74 5.77
N LYS A 162 -25.62 -10.88 6.12
CA LYS A 162 -27.05 -10.99 6.50
C LYS A 162 -27.44 -10.04 7.64
N PHE A 163 -26.59 -9.96 8.64
CA PHE A 163 -26.87 -9.09 9.78
C PHE A 163 -26.81 -7.60 9.38
N ILE A 164 -25.82 -7.19 8.60
CA ILE A 164 -25.71 -5.82 8.07
C ILE A 164 -26.92 -5.47 7.21
N VAL A 165 -27.27 -6.33 6.23
CA VAL A 165 -28.42 -6.09 5.34
C VAL A 165 -29.71 -5.93 6.11
N ARG A 166 -29.93 -6.78 7.12
CA ARG A 166 -31.12 -6.66 8.00
C ARG A 166 -31.10 -5.35 8.79
N THR A 167 -29.97 -5.01 9.40
CA THR A 167 -29.87 -3.81 10.27
C THR A 167 -30.10 -2.52 9.48
N ARG A 168 -29.55 -2.43 8.24
CA ARG A 168 -29.70 -1.23 7.41
C ARG A 168 -31.11 -1.01 6.86
N GLN A 169 -31.99 -2.03 6.90
CA GLN A 169 -33.41 -1.86 6.56
C GLN A 169 -34.15 -0.92 7.50
N ASP A 170 -33.76 -0.94 8.79
CA ASP A 170 -34.36 -0.08 9.81
C ASP A 170 -33.71 1.32 9.82
N LYS A 171 -32.39 1.39 9.67
CA LYS A 171 -31.62 2.64 9.68
C LYS A 171 -30.30 2.43 8.94
N SER A 172 -29.95 3.35 8.02
CA SER A 172 -28.64 3.38 7.36
C SER A 172 -27.50 3.48 8.37
N ILE A 173 -26.38 2.82 8.07
CA ILE A 173 -25.16 2.82 8.87
C ILE A 173 -24.26 3.94 8.34
N ASN A 174 -24.13 5.05 9.10
CA ASN A 174 -23.54 6.29 8.61
C ASN A 174 -22.14 6.54 9.13
N THR A 175 -21.81 5.98 10.32
CA THR A 175 -20.55 6.29 10.99
C THR A 175 -19.76 5.03 11.33
N ASN A 176 -18.47 5.24 11.62
CA ASN A 176 -17.59 4.18 12.09
C ASN A 176 -18.11 3.52 13.36
N PHE A 177 -18.64 4.29 14.31
CA PHE A 177 -19.15 3.73 15.57
C PHE A 177 -20.46 2.98 15.35
N GLU A 178 -21.35 3.45 14.50
CA GLU A 178 -22.56 2.69 14.12
C GLU A 178 -22.17 1.34 13.51
N LEU A 179 -21.17 1.31 12.58
CA LEU A 179 -20.66 0.07 12.01
C LEU A 179 -20.07 -0.85 13.11
N ILE A 180 -19.29 -0.32 14.03
CA ILE A 180 -18.70 -1.11 15.14
C ILE A 180 -19.81 -1.77 15.99
N GLU A 181 -20.88 -1.06 16.30
CA GLU A 181 -22.01 -1.62 17.05
C GLU A 181 -22.70 -2.74 16.24
N VAL A 182 -22.88 -2.56 14.93
CA VAL A 182 -23.42 -3.59 14.05
C VAL A 182 -22.50 -4.83 14.02
N LEU A 183 -21.20 -4.63 13.87
CA LEU A 183 -20.22 -5.73 13.90
C LEU A 183 -20.28 -6.50 15.23
N ARG A 184 -20.39 -5.78 16.36
CA ARG A 184 -20.51 -6.36 17.70
C ARG A 184 -21.81 -7.16 17.86
N GLY A 185 -22.93 -6.59 17.42
CA GLY A 185 -24.25 -7.23 17.47
C GLY A 185 -24.40 -8.45 16.57
N SER A 186 -23.58 -8.60 15.54
CA SER A 186 -23.65 -9.71 14.58
C SER A 186 -23.37 -11.08 15.20
N GLY A 187 -22.71 -11.13 16.35
CA GLY A 187 -22.29 -12.38 17.00
C GLY A 187 -21.30 -13.20 16.14
N VAL A 188 -20.55 -12.52 15.26
CA VAL A 188 -19.48 -13.13 14.46
C VAL A 188 -18.20 -13.21 15.27
N ASN A 189 -17.51 -14.35 15.24
CA ASN A 189 -16.21 -14.50 15.87
C ASN A 189 -15.10 -13.99 14.94
N PHE A 190 -14.53 -12.85 15.28
CA PHE A 190 -13.36 -12.29 14.62
C PHE A 190 -12.06 -12.94 15.12
N ARG A 191 -11.13 -13.20 14.21
CA ARG A 191 -9.99 -14.14 14.38
C ARG A 191 -8.99 -13.82 15.49
N SER A 192 -8.96 -12.61 16.04
CA SER A 192 -7.86 -12.22 16.92
C SER A 192 -8.29 -11.61 18.24
N LYS A 193 -7.79 -12.20 19.34
CA LYS A 193 -7.85 -11.58 20.66
C LYS A 193 -6.83 -10.45 20.86
N LYS A 194 -5.86 -10.30 19.93
CA LYS A 194 -4.73 -9.35 20.05
C LYS A 194 -4.95 -8.01 19.31
N ILE A 195 -5.92 -7.97 18.39
CA ILE A 195 -6.29 -6.78 17.64
C ILE A 195 -7.78 -6.51 17.82
N HIS A 196 -8.17 -5.26 17.65
CA HIS A 196 -9.58 -4.88 17.76
C HIS A 196 -10.42 -5.70 16.76
N PHE A 197 -11.57 -6.22 17.20
CA PHE A 197 -12.40 -7.14 16.41
C PHE A 197 -12.84 -6.54 15.07
N ALA A 198 -13.08 -5.22 15.01
CA ALA A 198 -13.49 -4.54 13.79
C ALA A 198 -12.38 -4.43 12.72
N THR A 199 -11.11 -4.64 13.09
CA THR A 199 -9.97 -4.45 12.17
C THR A 199 -10.13 -5.19 10.85
N GLN A 200 -10.61 -6.44 10.88
CA GLN A 200 -10.79 -7.25 9.66
C GLN A 200 -11.89 -6.69 8.75
N ALA A 201 -13.00 -6.22 9.33
CA ALA A 201 -14.09 -5.66 8.56
C ALA A 201 -13.71 -4.29 7.96
N PHE A 202 -13.05 -3.42 8.73
CA PHE A 202 -12.55 -2.14 8.25
C PHE A 202 -11.50 -2.30 7.16
N GLN A 203 -10.57 -3.27 7.31
CA GLN A 203 -9.61 -3.61 6.24
C GLN A 203 -10.34 -4.04 4.97
N ALA A 204 -11.35 -4.89 5.08
CA ALA A 204 -12.11 -5.38 3.92
C ALA A 204 -12.80 -4.23 3.16
N LEU A 205 -13.49 -3.35 3.89
CA LEU A 205 -14.16 -2.20 3.31
C LEU A 205 -13.18 -1.22 2.66
N ARG A 206 -12.04 -0.96 3.31
CA ARG A 206 -11.00 -0.09 2.78
C ARG A 206 -10.41 -0.63 1.47
N ILE A 207 -10.08 -1.91 1.44
CA ILE A 207 -9.53 -2.58 0.25
C ILE A 207 -10.53 -2.49 -0.92
N GLU A 208 -11.82 -2.76 -0.67
CA GLU A 208 -12.86 -2.67 -1.71
C GLU A 208 -13.06 -1.23 -2.18
N CYS A 209 -13.17 -0.28 -1.25
CA CYS A 209 -13.40 1.14 -1.51
C CYS A 209 -12.28 1.73 -2.39
N ASN A 210 -11.02 1.40 -2.08
CA ASN A 210 -9.86 1.98 -2.73
C ASN A 210 -9.25 1.07 -3.81
N LYS A 211 -9.84 -0.09 -4.10
CA LYS A 211 -9.35 -1.07 -5.08
C LYS A 211 -7.87 -1.43 -4.88
N GLU A 212 -7.44 -1.52 -3.61
CA GLU A 212 -6.02 -1.62 -3.24
C GLU A 212 -5.30 -2.79 -3.92
N LEU A 213 -5.92 -3.98 -3.89
CA LEU A 213 -5.33 -5.19 -4.48
C LEU A 213 -5.41 -5.21 -6.01
N GLU A 214 -6.43 -4.59 -6.61
CA GLU A 214 -6.53 -4.41 -8.06
C GLU A 214 -5.42 -3.50 -8.55
N ASN A 215 -5.25 -2.33 -7.92
CA ASN A 215 -4.19 -1.38 -8.25
C ASN A 215 -2.79 -2.00 -8.11
N LEU A 216 -2.57 -2.81 -7.06
CA LEU A 216 -1.31 -3.55 -6.89
C LEU A 216 -1.05 -4.54 -8.03
N ASN A 217 -2.07 -5.29 -8.46
CA ASN A 217 -1.92 -6.23 -9.58
C ASN A 217 -1.58 -5.50 -10.88
N ILE A 218 -2.29 -4.40 -11.21
CA ILE A 218 -2.03 -3.58 -12.41
C ILE A 218 -0.58 -3.04 -12.39
N PHE A 219 -0.12 -2.54 -11.25
CA PHE A 219 1.26 -2.09 -11.08
C PHE A 219 2.27 -3.21 -11.35
N LEU A 220 2.05 -4.38 -10.75
CA LEU A 220 2.98 -5.51 -10.89
C LEU A 220 3.08 -6.04 -12.32
N GLU A 221 2.01 -5.95 -13.10
CA GLU A 221 2.03 -6.35 -14.52
C GLU A 221 2.95 -5.47 -15.37
N LYS A 222 3.21 -4.23 -14.96
CA LYS A 222 3.91 -3.20 -15.75
C LYS A 222 5.29 -2.83 -15.21
N VAL A 223 5.51 -2.94 -13.90
CA VAL A 223 6.69 -2.38 -13.22
C VAL A 223 8.04 -2.85 -13.78
N TYR A 224 8.10 -4.08 -14.30
CA TYR A 224 9.36 -4.62 -14.85
C TYR A 224 9.89 -3.82 -16.04
N SER A 225 9.01 -3.22 -16.85
CA SER A 225 9.40 -2.40 -18.01
C SER A 225 10.09 -1.09 -17.61
N HIS A 226 9.89 -0.63 -16.38
CA HIS A 226 10.47 0.58 -15.80
C HIS A 226 11.79 0.33 -15.05
N LEU A 227 12.28 -0.91 -15.00
CA LEU A 227 13.55 -1.25 -14.35
C LEU A 227 14.71 -1.28 -15.33
N ASN A 228 15.83 -0.71 -14.93
CA ASN A 228 17.13 -0.97 -15.58
C ASN A 228 17.52 -2.43 -15.38
N LYS A 229 18.42 -2.93 -16.24
CA LYS A 229 19.10 -4.20 -15.99
C LYS A 229 19.77 -4.14 -14.60
N ASP A 230 19.64 -5.20 -13.82
CA ASP A 230 20.08 -5.29 -12.42
C ASP A 230 19.39 -4.31 -11.46
N GLY A 231 18.34 -3.62 -11.93
CA GLY A 231 17.51 -2.75 -11.11
C GLY A 231 16.76 -3.51 -10.02
N ILE A 232 16.50 -2.84 -8.92
CA ILE A 232 15.88 -3.41 -7.73
C ILE A 232 14.41 -2.99 -7.63
N LEU A 233 13.53 -3.96 -7.40
CA LEU A 233 12.15 -3.73 -6.97
C LEU A 233 12.02 -4.08 -5.51
N ALA A 234 11.68 -3.09 -4.67
CA ALA A 234 11.42 -3.24 -3.25
C ALA A 234 9.96 -2.91 -2.94
N ILE A 235 9.25 -3.83 -2.29
CA ILE A 235 7.83 -3.67 -1.97
C ILE A 235 7.61 -3.95 -0.48
N ILE A 236 7.00 -3.00 0.22
CA ILE A 236 6.56 -3.14 1.61
C ILE A 236 5.04 -3.39 1.58
N SER A 237 4.60 -4.43 2.28
CA SER A 237 3.20 -4.78 2.48
C SER A 237 2.86 -4.79 3.97
N PHE A 238 1.59 -4.48 4.33
CA PHE A 238 1.13 -4.37 5.71
C PHE A 238 0.15 -5.45 6.14
N HIS A 239 -0.43 -6.17 5.20
CA HIS A 239 -1.32 -7.29 5.50
C HIS A 239 -1.06 -8.52 4.61
N SER A 240 -1.69 -9.64 5.00
CA SER A 240 -1.46 -10.96 4.39
C SER A 240 -1.81 -11.02 2.90
N LEU A 241 -2.81 -10.27 2.47
CA LEU A 241 -3.28 -10.31 1.08
C LEU A 241 -2.27 -9.64 0.15
N GLU A 242 -1.77 -8.45 0.51
CA GLU A 242 -0.70 -7.78 -0.24
C GLU A 242 0.56 -8.65 -0.30
N ASP A 243 1.04 -9.13 0.86
CA ASP A 243 2.23 -9.98 0.94
C ASP A 243 2.10 -11.26 0.07
N ARG A 244 0.88 -11.81 -0.01
CA ARG A 244 0.59 -12.99 -0.84
C ARG A 244 0.72 -12.66 -2.32
N ILE A 245 0.18 -11.53 -2.78
CA ILE A 245 0.27 -11.06 -4.17
C ILE A 245 1.74 -10.82 -4.53
N VAL A 246 2.47 -10.03 -3.76
CA VAL A 246 3.88 -9.70 -3.99
C VAL A 246 4.76 -10.95 -3.99
N LYS A 247 4.57 -11.85 -3.02
CA LYS A 247 5.26 -13.15 -2.96
C LYS A 247 5.02 -13.98 -4.22
N ASN A 248 3.77 -14.08 -4.66
CA ASN A 248 3.42 -14.87 -5.82
C ASN A 248 3.99 -14.24 -7.10
N TYR A 249 3.95 -12.91 -7.23
CA TYR A 249 4.56 -12.19 -8.34
C TYR A 249 6.05 -12.51 -8.49
N PHE A 250 6.85 -12.33 -7.43
CA PHE A 250 8.29 -12.66 -7.47
C PHE A 250 8.54 -14.15 -7.74
N ARG A 251 7.70 -15.05 -7.19
CA ARG A 251 7.84 -16.48 -7.40
C ARG A 251 7.54 -16.90 -8.84
N SER A 252 6.47 -16.37 -9.43
CA SER A 252 6.05 -16.68 -10.79
C SER A 252 7.03 -16.12 -11.82
N ASN A 253 7.60 -14.94 -11.54
CA ASN A 253 8.57 -14.27 -12.40
C ASN A 253 10.03 -14.51 -11.94
N SER A 254 10.29 -15.55 -11.12
CA SER A 254 11.66 -15.83 -10.67
C SER A 254 12.51 -16.30 -11.82
N PHE A 255 13.66 -15.63 -12.03
CA PHE A 255 14.65 -16.03 -13.03
C PHE A 255 15.29 -17.36 -12.62
N LYS A 256 15.04 -18.40 -13.39
CA LYS A 256 15.69 -19.70 -13.23
C LYS A 256 16.72 -19.83 -14.34
N LYS A 257 17.96 -20.17 -13.97
CA LYS A 257 19.06 -20.45 -14.95
C LYS A 257 18.75 -21.60 -15.90
N ASP A 258 17.66 -22.32 -15.68
CA ASP A 258 17.23 -23.46 -16.49
C ASP A 258 16.50 -22.93 -17.74
N LYS A 259 17.23 -22.80 -18.84
CA LYS A 259 16.79 -22.24 -20.14
C LYS A 259 15.53 -22.91 -20.74
N PHE A 260 15.13 -24.07 -20.25
CA PHE A 260 13.99 -24.83 -20.79
C PHE A 260 12.64 -24.52 -20.11
N LYS A 261 12.60 -23.68 -19.07
CA LYS A 261 11.37 -23.41 -18.31
C LYS A 261 10.89 -21.95 -18.32
N ASN A 262 11.69 -21.01 -18.82
CA ASN A 262 11.28 -19.61 -18.91
C ASN A 262 10.81 -19.29 -20.33
N GLN A 263 9.54 -18.97 -20.49
CA GLN A 263 8.97 -18.41 -21.72
C GLN A 263 9.35 -16.94 -21.94
N SER A 264 9.86 -16.25 -20.91
CA SER A 264 10.27 -14.86 -20.94
C SER A 264 11.80 -14.72 -20.86
N ASN A 265 12.34 -13.74 -21.63
CA ASN A 265 13.77 -13.38 -21.58
C ASN A 265 14.13 -12.55 -20.32
N TRP A 266 13.20 -12.36 -19.38
CA TRP A 266 13.38 -11.56 -18.18
C TRP A 266 12.81 -12.26 -16.94
N GLY A 267 13.22 -11.82 -15.78
CA GLY A 267 12.69 -12.29 -14.50
C GLY A 267 13.33 -11.57 -13.32
N PHE A 268 13.07 -12.07 -12.13
CA PHE A 268 13.66 -11.54 -10.90
C PHE A 268 14.55 -12.59 -10.20
N GLU A 269 15.74 -12.18 -9.83
CA GLU A 269 16.51 -12.84 -8.79
C GLU A 269 15.92 -12.43 -7.43
N ILE A 270 15.38 -13.40 -6.68
CA ILE A 270 14.73 -13.14 -5.39
C ILE A 270 15.80 -12.88 -4.33
N LEU A 271 15.96 -11.65 -3.88
CA LEU A 271 16.93 -11.27 -2.86
C LEU A 271 16.43 -11.58 -1.44
N THR A 272 15.12 -11.59 -1.23
CA THR A 272 14.49 -11.91 0.06
C THR A 272 13.65 -13.19 -0.03
N LYS A 273 14.26 -14.35 0.24
CA LYS A 273 13.52 -15.64 0.27
C LYS A 273 12.39 -15.64 1.32
N ARG A 274 12.64 -15.02 2.46
CA ARG A 274 11.64 -14.68 3.49
C ARG A 274 11.49 -13.17 3.52
N PRO A 275 10.29 -12.63 3.82
CA PRO A 275 10.17 -11.18 3.96
C PRO A 275 11.03 -10.69 5.12
N ILE A 276 11.65 -9.54 4.94
CA ILE A 276 12.30 -8.82 6.04
C ILE A 276 11.18 -8.13 6.83
N THR A 277 11.28 -8.17 8.15
CA THR A 277 10.34 -7.52 9.07
C THR A 277 11.09 -6.47 9.90
N PRO A 278 10.42 -5.43 10.36
CA PRO A 278 11.05 -4.36 11.13
C PRO A 278 11.65 -4.91 12.43
N SER A 279 12.70 -4.24 12.89
CA SER A 279 13.34 -4.56 14.16
C SER A 279 12.39 -4.28 15.34
N GLN A 280 12.61 -4.94 16.49
CA GLN A 280 11.83 -4.68 17.71
C GLN A 280 11.97 -3.22 18.19
N ILE A 281 13.11 -2.60 17.95
CA ILE A 281 13.35 -1.19 18.28
C ILE A 281 12.44 -0.32 17.41
N GLU A 282 12.41 -0.57 16.10
CA GLU A 282 11.56 0.17 15.19
C GLU A 282 10.07 0.02 15.53
N VAL A 283 9.63 -1.21 15.83
CA VAL A 283 8.23 -1.46 16.24
C VAL A 283 7.87 -0.72 17.53
N LYS A 284 8.82 -0.57 18.46
CA LYS A 284 8.60 0.21 19.69
C LYS A 284 8.50 1.71 19.41
N ASP A 285 9.36 2.22 18.54
CA ASP A 285 9.39 3.65 18.14
C ASP A 285 8.25 4.01 17.20
N ASN A 286 7.88 3.09 16.30
CA ASN A 286 6.79 3.24 15.36
C ASN A 286 5.92 1.96 15.31
N PRO A 287 4.90 1.84 16.18
CA PRO A 287 4.03 0.65 16.24
C PRO A 287 3.29 0.31 14.93
N ARG A 288 3.19 1.26 14.00
CA ARG A 288 2.58 1.05 12.67
C ARG A 288 3.41 0.11 11.80
N SER A 289 4.75 0.07 12.00
CA SER A 289 5.66 -0.83 11.28
C SER A 289 5.45 -2.31 11.62
N ARG A 290 4.80 -2.63 12.75
CA ARG A 290 4.70 -4.01 13.28
C ARG A 290 4.27 -5.06 12.26
N SER A 291 3.39 -4.72 11.34
CA SER A 291 2.84 -5.65 10.35
C SER A 291 3.56 -5.60 9.00
N SER A 292 4.50 -4.68 8.82
CA SER A 292 5.20 -4.49 7.55
C SER A 292 6.10 -5.67 7.20
N LYS A 293 6.19 -5.95 5.90
CA LYS A 293 6.99 -7.01 5.32
C LYS A 293 7.62 -6.50 4.04
N LEU A 294 8.93 -6.42 4.01
CA LEU A 294 9.68 -6.01 2.83
C LEU A 294 10.07 -7.24 2.00
N ARG A 295 9.73 -7.20 0.70
CA ARG A 295 10.22 -8.14 -0.30
C ARG A 295 11.00 -7.41 -1.38
N VAL A 296 12.10 -8.02 -1.79
CA VAL A 296 13.04 -7.41 -2.75
C VAL A 296 13.45 -8.43 -3.80
N GLY A 297 13.43 -8.00 -5.06
CA GLY A 297 13.94 -8.73 -6.20
C GLY A 297 14.81 -7.86 -7.09
N ARG A 298 15.85 -8.45 -7.68
CA ARG A 298 16.69 -7.84 -8.71
C ARG A 298 16.16 -8.25 -10.08
N PHE A 299 15.90 -7.28 -10.93
CA PHE A 299 15.49 -7.51 -12.31
C PHE A 299 16.68 -8.01 -13.15
N VAL A 300 16.48 -9.11 -13.87
CA VAL A 300 17.46 -9.71 -14.78
C VAL A 300 16.82 -9.97 -16.14
N ASN A 301 17.53 -9.59 -17.22
CA ASN A 301 17.10 -9.74 -18.60
C ASN A 301 18.29 -10.04 -19.52
#